data_f6f4e9495aad8a563a4ea0bab30ab128
#
_entry.id   f6f4e9495aad8a563a4ea0bab30ab128
#
_cell.length_a   1.000
_cell.length_b   1.000
_cell.length_c   1.000
_cell.angle_alpha   90.00
_cell.angle_beta   90.00
_cell.angle_gamma   90.00
#
_symmetry.space_group_name_H-M   'P 1'
#
loop_
_entity.id
_entity.type
_entity.pdbx_description
1 polymer ?
#
loop_
_entity_poly.entity_id
_entity_poly.type
_entity_poly.pdbx_seq_one_letter_code
_entity_poly.pdbx_strand_id
1 'polypeptide(L)'
;SSAASDVYKRQIDNTAKSDLNWSVYRYTDVLLMYAEAQVNADGTPNQQSIDIVNQIRGRAGLAPFKQTNASAFLEEVWDQRYFDLCYENKMWFDMLRTRKIRDDKSGEYVDFIGYKTNWGKVYTETQLLFPIPLSERQANPNLTQNQGY
;
A
#
# COMPACT_ATOMS: atom_id res chain seq x y z
N SER A 1 -19.62 10.98 6.70
CA SER A 1 -18.75 11.29 5.57
C SER A 1 -19.42 10.88 4.26
N SER A 2 -19.36 11.72 3.23
CA SER A 2 -20.04 11.53 1.95
C SER A 2 -19.65 10.24 1.21
N ALA A 3 -18.41 9.80 1.34
CA ALA A 3 -17.91 8.59 0.69
C ALA A 3 -18.63 7.30 1.12
N ALA A 4 -18.94 7.16 2.40
CA ALA A 4 -19.67 6.00 2.90
C ALA A 4 -21.14 5.99 2.43
N SER A 5 -21.78 7.15 2.31
CA SER A 5 -23.15 7.24 1.80
C SER A 5 -23.25 6.94 0.30
N ASP A 6 -22.21 7.24 -0.47
CA ASP A 6 -22.17 6.96 -1.91
C ASP A 6 -21.95 5.46 -2.20
N VAL A 7 -21.22 4.76 -1.34
CA VAL A 7 -21.07 3.29 -1.43
C VAL A 7 -22.42 2.59 -1.22
N TYR A 8 -23.22 3.04 -0.27
CA TYR A 8 -24.56 2.47 -0.03
C TYR A 8 -25.56 2.78 -1.14
N LYS A 9 -25.42 3.91 -1.84
CA LYS A 9 -26.32 4.29 -2.95
C LYS A 9 -26.02 3.56 -4.26
N ARG A 10 -24.86 2.91 -4.38
CA ARG A 10 -24.41 2.19 -5.57
C ARG A 10 -24.28 0.69 -5.33
N GLN A 11 -25.13 0.14 -4.45
CA GLN A 11 -25.16 -1.31 -4.26
C GLN A 11 -25.55 -2.01 -5.55
N ILE A 12 -24.93 -3.18 -5.77
CA ILE A 12 -25.18 -4.04 -6.93
C ILE A 12 -26.64 -4.47 -6.91
N ASP A 13 -27.45 -3.93 -7.79
CA ASP A 13 -28.75 -4.52 -8.09
C ASP A 13 -28.52 -5.91 -8.68
N ASN A 14 -29.28 -6.89 -8.31
CA ASN A 14 -29.36 -8.32 -8.68
C ASN A 14 -28.66 -8.81 -9.98
N THR A 15 -27.84 -7.98 -10.62
CA THR A 15 -27.22 -8.25 -11.94
C THR A 15 -25.74 -8.62 -11.84
N ALA A 16 -25.14 -8.63 -10.66
CA ALA A 16 -23.68 -8.76 -10.44
C ALA A 16 -22.84 -7.71 -11.20
N LYS A 17 -23.44 -6.63 -11.67
CA LYS A 17 -22.79 -5.51 -12.35
C LYS A 17 -22.92 -4.26 -11.48
N SER A 18 -21.89 -3.43 -11.47
CA SER A 18 -21.85 -2.16 -10.75
C SER A 18 -21.44 -1.04 -11.70
N ASP A 19 -22.09 0.11 -11.59
CA ASP A 19 -21.68 1.34 -12.27
C ASP A 19 -20.54 2.06 -11.54
N LEU A 20 -20.04 1.47 -10.45
CA LEU A 20 -18.92 2.01 -9.68
C LEU A 20 -17.62 1.80 -10.46
N ASN A 21 -17.05 2.89 -10.93
CA ASN A 21 -15.72 2.86 -11.53
C ASN A 21 -14.66 2.56 -10.44
N TRP A 22 -13.78 1.62 -10.72
CA TRP A 22 -12.63 1.34 -9.87
C TRP A 22 -11.65 2.52 -9.92
N SER A 23 -11.39 3.13 -8.76
CA SER A 23 -10.38 4.20 -8.66
C SER A 23 -8.99 3.59 -8.65
N VAL A 24 -8.26 3.73 -9.76
CA VAL A 24 -6.86 3.26 -9.84
C VAL A 24 -5.97 4.10 -8.93
N TYR A 25 -6.17 5.43 -8.91
CA TYR A 25 -5.48 6.36 -8.02
C TYR A 25 -6.46 7.33 -7.37
N ARG A 26 -6.19 7.71 -6.12
CA ARG A 26 -6.86 8.79 -5.40
C ARG A 26 -5.88 9.91 -5.12
N TYR A 27 -6.41 11.12 -4.90
CA TYR A 27 -5.56 12.28 -4.59
C TYR A 27 -4.69 12.04 -3.34
N THR A 28 -5.21 11.39 -2.30
CA THR A 28 -4.45 11.00 -1.11
C THR A 28 -3.27 10.08 -1.46
N ASP A 29 -3.44 9.13 -2.37
CA ASP A 29 -2.35 8.25 -2.81
C ASP A 29 -1.21 9.07 -3.45
N VAL A 30 -1.55 10.02 -4.33
CA VAL A 30 -0.56 10.92 -4.96
C VAL A 30 0.16 11.78 -3.93
N LEU A 31 -0.55 12.32 -2.94
CA LEU A 31 0.05 13.11 -1.87
C LEU A 31 1.02 12.29 -1.02
N LEU A 32 0.65 11.06 -0.66
CA LEU A 32 1.53 10.16 0.10
C LEU A 32 2.74 9.69 -0.72
N MET A 33 2.57 9.44 -2.03
CA MET A 33 3.69 9.18 -2.94
C MET A 33 4.66 10.37 -3.00
N TYR A 34 4.16 11.60 -3.06
CA TYR A 34 5.00 12.80 -3.03
C TYR A 34 5.79 12.87 -1.71
N ALA A 35 5.13 12.71 -0.56
CA ALA A 35 5.77 12.80 0.75
C ALA A 35 6.88 11.75 0.90
N GLU A 36 6.64 10.51 0.46
CA GLU A 36 7.63 9.45 0.47
C GLU A 36 8.82 9.73 -0.47
N ALA A 37 8.54 10.13 -1.71
CA ALA A 37 9.57 10.42 -2.70
C ALA A 37 10.46 11.58 -2.29
N GLN A 38 9.87 12.63 -1.72
CA GLN A 38 10.60 13.79 -1.24
C GLN A 38 11.59 13.42 -0.11
N VAL A 39 11.15 12.64 0.88
CA VAL A 39 12.04 12.21 1.98
C VAL A 39 13.15 11.30 1.47
N ASN A 40 12.84 10.39 0.55
CA ASN A 40 13.87 9.53 -0.04
C ASN A 40 14.89 10.29 -0.88
N ALA A 41 14.51 11.41 -1.49
CA ALA A 41 15.40 12.25 -2.28
C ALA A 41 16.31 13.15 -1.39
N ASP A 42 15.72 13.78 -0.38
CA ASP A 42 16.36 14.83 0.40
C ASP A 42 16.92 14.33 1.75
N GLY A 43 16.56 13.10 2.17
CA GLY A 43 16.96 12.51 3.45
C GLY A 43 16.25 13.07 4.67
N THR A 44 15.38 14.07 4.51
CA THR A 44 14.58 14.67 5.58
C THR A 44 13.23 15.14 5.05
N PRO A 45 12.14 15.06 5.84
CA PRO A 45 10.84 15.59 5.43
C PRO A 45 10.89 17.14 5.38
N ASN A 46 10.42 17.71 4.28
CA ASN A 46 10.18 19.15 4.19
C ASN A 46 8.81 19.51 4.80
N GLN A 47 8.57 20.80 4.99
CA GLN A 47 7.34 21.28 5.62
C GLN A 47 6.08 20.84 4.85
N GLN A 48 6.12 20.85 3.52
CA GLN A 48 5.00 20.43 2.68
C GLN A 48 4.65 18.96 2.89
N SER A 49 5.65 18.06 2.99
CA SER A 49 5.44 16.64 3.27
C SER A 49 4.84 16.41 4.65
N ILE A 50 5.30 17.18 5.66
CA ILE A 50 4.74 17.15 7.03
C ILE A 50 3.29 17.62 7.02
N ASP A 51 2.97 18.70 6.32
CA ASP A 51 1.62 19.25 6.23
C ASP A 51 0.66 18.27 5.55
N ILE A 52 1.11 17.59 4.47
CA ILE A 52 0.34 16.54 3.78
C ILE A 52 -0.02 15.41 4.75
N VAL A 53 0.95 14.86 5.44
CA VAL A 53 0.72 13.76 6.40
C VAL A 53 -0.23 14.23 7.50
N ASN A 54 -0.03 15.42 8.04
CA ASN A 54 -0.88 15.98 9.10
C ASN A 54 -2.30 16.30 8.62
N GLN A 55 -2.50 16.68 7.38
CA GLN A 55 -3.83 16.85 6.78
C GLN A 55 -4.59 15.51 6.73
N ILE A 56 -3.91 14.44 6.34
CA ILE A 56 -4.51 13.10 6.28
C ILE A 56 -4.84 12.60 7.69
N ARG A 57 -3.91 12.74 8.64
CA ARG A 57 -4.10 12.40 10.06
C ARG A 57 -5.26 13.17 10.67
N GLY A 58 -5.32 14.48 10.42
CA GLY A 58 -6.41 15.35 10.94
C GLY A 58 -7.78 14.92 10.42
N ARG A 59 -7.89 14.50 9.17
CA ARG A 59 -9.13 13.92 8.62
C ARG A 59 -9.56 12.65 9.36
N ALA A 60 -8.60 11.83 9.78
CA ALA A 60 -8.83 10.63 10.57
C ALA A 60 -9.03 10.91 12.09
N GLY A 61 -8.96 12.16 12.53
CA GLY A 61 -9.08 12.54 13.95
C GLY A 61 -7.82 12.26 14.78
N LEU A 62 -6.68 12.02 14.14
CA LEU A 62 -5.41 11.75 14.81
C LEU A 62 -4.66 13.04 15.11
N ALA A 63 -3.88 13.02 16.20
CA ALA A 63 -3.00 14.14 16.55
C ALA A 63 -1.92 14.37 15.48
N PRO A 64 -1.44 15.61 15.30
CA PRO A 64 -0.37 15.90 14.34
C PRO A 64 0.90 15.09 14.63
N PHE A 65 1.52 14.60 13.58
CA PHE A 65 2.83 13.98 13.61
C PHE A 65 3.91 15.07 13.72
N LYS A 66 4.88 14.88 14.61
CA LYS A 66 5.87 15.93 14.95
C LYS A 66 7.31 15.52 14.71
N GLN A 67 7.56 14.24 14.39
CA GLN A 67 8.93 13.77 14.21
C GLN A 67 9.45 14.18 12.83
N THR A 68 10.71 14.61 12.79
CA THR A 68 11.43 15.01 11.56
C THR A 68 12.50 14.00 11.15
N ASN A 69 12.65 12.90 11.90
CA ASN A 69 13.53 11.82 11.52
C ASN A 69 12.97 11.13 10.28
N ALA A 70 13.81 10.92 9.25
CA ALA A 70 13.41 10.37 7.97
C ALA A 70 12.78 8.97 8.11
N SER A 71 13.38 8.09 8.90
CA SER A 71 12.86 6.72 9.08
C SER A 71 11.47 6.74 9.73
N ALA A 72 11.32 7.46 10.83
CA ALA A 72 10.03 7.57 11.52
C ALA A 72 8.96 8.25 10.66
N PHE A 73 9.36 9.21 9.82
CA PHE A 73 8.43 9.86 8.90
C PHE A 73 8.01 8.92 7.76
N LEU A 74 8.92 8.12 7.21
CA LEU A 74 8.60 7.13 6.19
C LEU A 74 7.64 6.06 6.73
N GLU A 75 7.88 5.56 7.94
CA GLU A 75 6.97 4.62 8.62
C GLU A 75 5.58 5.23 8.82
N GLU A 76 5.51 6.51 9.20
CA GLU A 76 4.24 7.23 9.30
C GLU A 76 3.54 7.36 7.94
N VAL A 77 4.27 7.67 6.85
CA VAL A 77 3.69 7.71 5.50
C VAL A 77 3.16 6.33 5.11
N TRP A 78 3.88 5.25 5.42
CA TRP A 78 3.42 3.89 5.16
C TRP A 78 2.21 3.50 6.00
N ASP A 79 2.13 3.95 7.26
CA ASP A 79 0.95 3.77 8.11
C ASP A 79 -0.28 4.49 7.52
N GLN A 80 -0.11 5.74 7.05
CA GLN A 80 -1.19 6.45 6.39
C GLN A 80 -1.62 5.75 5.09
N ARG A 81 -0.68 5.20 4.30
CA ARG A 81 -1.01 4.37 3.13
C ARG A 81 -1.74 3.09 3.53
N TYR A 82 -1.26 2.41 4.55
CA TYR A 82 -1.83 1.16 5.05
C TYR A 82 -3.31 1.32 5.47
N PHE A 83 -3.60 2.38 6.23
CA PHE A 83 -4.95 2.59 6.77
C PHE A 83 -5.89 3.33 5.80
N ASP A 84 -5.42 4.36 5.11
CA ASP A 84 -6.28 5.19 4.25
C ASP A 84 -6.55 4.54 2.88
N LEU A 85 -5.62 3.74 2.36
CA LEU A 85 -5.74 3.04 1.08
C LEU A 85 -6.10 1.55 1.24
N CYS A 86 -6.57 1.17 2.44
CA CYS A 86 -7.00 -0.18 2.74
C CYS A 86 -8.07 -0.64 1.73
N TYR A 87 -7.96 -1.89 1.27
CA TYR A 87 -8.83 -2.50 0.24
C TYR A 87 -8.75 -1.89 -1.18
N GLU A 88 -7.78 -1.00 -1.45
CA GLU A 88 -7.56 -0.40 -2.77
C GLU A 88 -6.45 -1.09 -3.58
N ASN A 89 -6.07 -2.32 -3.22
CA ASN A 89 -4.99 -3.12 -3.84
C ASN A 89 -3.61 -2.44 -3.82
N LYS A 90 -3.33 -1.53 -2.87
CA LYS A 90 -2.05 -0.85 -2.74
C LYS A 90 -1.07 -1.58 -1.83
N MET A 91 -1.56 -2.13 -0.73
CA MET A 91 -0.77 -2.69 0.36
C MET A 91 0.22 -3.78 -0.11
N TRP A 92 -0.21 -4.71 -0.97
CA TRP A 92 0.68 -5.74 -1.48
C TRP A 92 1.87 -5.17 -2.24
N PHE A 93 1.62 -4.20 -3.13
CA PHE A 93 2.68 -3.56 -3.91
C PHE A 93 3.59 -2.68 -3.04
N ASP A 94 3.04 -2.04 -2.01
CA ASP A 94 3.83 -1.30 -1.02
C ASP A 94 4.79 -2.23 -0.28
N MET A 95 4.34 -3.39 0.20
CA MET A 95 5.19 -4.41 0.83
C MET A 95 6.30 -4.90 -0.11
N LEU A 96 5.98 -5.14 -1.39
CA LEU A 96 6.97 -5.62 -2.36
C LEU A 96 8.04 -4.57 -2.66
N ARG A 97 7.68 -3.29 -2.85
CA ARG A 97 8.63 -2.23 -3.22
C ARG A 97 9.47 -1.74 -2.03
N THR A 98 8.88 -1.67 -0.83
CA THR A 98 9.59 -1.26 0.39
C THR A 98 10.40 -2.38 1.02
N ARG A 99 10.11 -3.63 0.68
CA ARG A 99 10.63 -4.83 1.35
C ARG A 99 10.27 -4.89 2.83
N LYS A 100 9.24 -4.17 3.24
CA LYS A 100 8.76 -4.11 4.61
C LYS A 100 7.31 -4.56 4.69
N ILE A 101 6.95 -5.12 5.81
CA ILE A 101 5.58 -5.50 6.17
C ILE A 101 5.29 -4.98 7.58
N ARG A 102 4.08 -4.45 7.77
CA ARG A 102 3.63 -4.09 9.09
C ARG A 102 3.25 -5.36 9.86
N ASP A 103 3.90 -5.59 10.99
CA ASP A 103 3.53 -6.70 11.86
C ASP A 103 2.22 -6.39 12.58
N ASP A 104 1.22 -7.26 12.44
CA ASP A 104 -0.11 -7.06 13.01
C ASP A 104 -0.14 -7.02 14.54
N LYS A 105 0.88 -7.56 15.21
CA LYS A 105 0.93 -7.65 16.67
C LYS A 105 1.65 -6.47 17.30
N SER A 106 2.83 -6.12 16.77
CA SER A 106 3.63 -5.00 17.29
C SER A 106 3.24 -3.66 16.66
N GLY A 107 2.70 -3.68 15.45
CA GLY A 107 2.45 -2.48 14.66
C GLY A 107 3.71 -1.89 14.03
N GLU A 108 4.85 -2.55 14.16
CA GLU A 108 6.13 -2.11 13.62
C GLU A 108 6.36 -2.65 12.21
N TYR A 109 7.21 -1.96 11.44
CA TYR A 109 7.63 -2.43 10.12
C TYR A 109 8.85 -3.33 10.23
N VAL A 110 8.69 -4.57 9.80
CA VAL A 110 9.73 -5.61 9.78
C VAL A 110 10.04 -6.02 8.34
N ASP A 111 11.12 -6.78 8.13
CA ASP A 111 11.48 -7.25 6.80
C ASP A 111 10.41 -8.21 6.24
N PHE A 112 10.03 -7.97 4.98
CA PHE A 112 9.06 -8.80 4.27
C PHE A 112 9.56 -10.24 4.09
N ILE A 113 10.83 -10.40 3.69
CA ILE A 113 11.44 -11.71 3.52
C ILE A 113 11.74 -12.29 4.91
N GLY A 114 11.25 -13.50 5.15
CA GLY A 114 11.36 -14.17 6.45
C GLY A 114 10.19 -13.91 7.39
N TYR A 115 9.30 -12.95 7.08
CA TYR A 115 8.12 -12.71 7.92
C TYR A 115 7.19 -13.91 7.92
N LYS A 116 6.83 -14.35 9.13
CA LYS A 116 5.87 -15.45 9.33
C LYS A 116 4.48 -14.90 9.63
N THR A 117 3.56 -15.14 8.72
CA THR A 117 2.16 -14.74 8.88
C THR A 117 1.45 -15.47 10.01
N ASN A 118 0.33 -14.94 10.49
CA ASN A 118 -0.47 -15.56 11.56
C ASN A 118 -1.03 -16.95 11.19
N TRP A 119 -1.15 -17.27 9.90
CA TRP A 119 -1.55 -18.60 9.39
C TRP A 119 -0.35 -19.50 9.03
N GLY A 120 0.87 -19.12 9.45
CA GLY A 120 2.05 -19.97 9.40
C GLY A 120 2.87 -19.91 8.10
N LYS A 121 2.43 -19.15 7.08
CA LYS A 121 3.22 -18.96 5.84
C LYS A 121 4.39 -18.02 6.11
N VAL A 122 5.56 -18.37 5.59
CA VAL A 122 6.74 -17.51 5.58
C VAL A 122 6.90 -16.90 4.20
N TYR A 123 7.08 -15.58 4.12
CA TYR A 123 7.40 -14.90 2.86
C TYR A 123 8.86 -15.09 2.50
N THR A 124 9.11 -15.39 1.23
CA THR A 124 10.44 -15.58 0.65
C THR A 124 10.62 -14.70 -0.57
N GLU A 125 11.77 -14.75 -1.21
CA GLU A 125 12.01 -14.00 -2.46
C GLU A 125 11.04 -14.39 -3.58
N THR A 126 10.50 -15.61 -3.57
CA THR A 126 9.52 -16.06 -4.56
C THR A 126 8.32 -15.11 -4.66
N GLN A 127 7.82 -14.61 -3.52
CA GLN A 127 6.65 -13.72 -3.48
C GLN A 127 6.91 -12.30 -3.99
N LEU A 128 8.16 -11.96 -4.27
CA LEU A 128 8.51 -10.65 -4.85
C LEU A 128 8.07 -10.50 -6.31
N LEU A 129 7.86 -11.61 -7.00
CA LEU A 129 7.36 -11.65 -8.37
C LEU A 129 6.07 -12.48 -8.42
N PHE A 130 5.21 -12.16 -9.37
CA PHE A 130 4.07 -13.01 -9.66
C PHE A 130 4.48 -14.14 -10.62
N PRO A 131 3.80 -15.32 -10.59
CA PRO A 131 4.00 -16.32 -11.59
C PRO A 131 3.57 -15.82 -12.97
N ILE A 132 4.33 -16.17 -14.01
CA ILE A 132 3.93 -15.90 -15.38
C ILE A 132 2.77 -16.84 -15.73
N PRO A 133 1.65 -16.34 -16.25
CA PRO A 133 0.49 -17.17 -16.60
C PRO A 133 0.86 -18.30 -17.55
N LEU A 134 0.25 -19.47 -17.35
CA LEU A 134 0.53 -20.63 -18.18
C LEU A 134 0.22 -20.39 -19.66
N SER A 135 -0.85 -19.64 -19.96
CA SER A 135 -1.23 -19.25 -21.31
C SER A 135 -0.11 -18.50 -22.05
N GLU A 136 0.56 -17.57 -21.35
CA GLU A 136 1.66 -16.78 -21.92
C GLU A 136 2.88 -17.66 -22.22
N ARG A 137 3.18 -18.59 -21.32
CA ARG A 137 4.28 -19.55 -21.51
C ARG A 137 4.00 -20.55 -22.62
N GLN A 138 2.75 -20.96 -22.82
CA GLN A 138 2.33 -21.80 -23.92
C GLN A 138 2.41 -21.07 -25.27
N ALA A 139 2.08 -19.78 -25.30
CA ALA A 139 2.18 -18.95 -26.48
C ALA A 139 3.63 -18.61 -26.88
N ASN A 140 4.53 -18.53 -25.88
CA ASN A 140 5.95 -18.25 -26.10
C ASN A 140 6.84 -19.28 -25.38
N PRO A 141 7.33 -20.32 -26.08
CA PRO A 141 8.17 -21.36 -25.49
C PRO A 141 9.52 -20.87 -24.91
N ASN A 142 9.96 -19.66 -25.30
CA ASN A 142 11.19 -19.07 -24.76
C ASN A 142 10.97 -18.38 -23.41
N LEU A 143 9.72 -18.29 -22.95
CA LEU A 143 9.38 -17.64 -21.70
C LEU A 143 9.50 -18.63 -20.53
N THR A 144 10.57 -18.51 -19.76
CA THR A 144 10.80 -19.33 -18.56
C THR A 144 10.03 -18.76 -17.37
N GLN A 145 9.57 -19.65 -16.48
CA GLN A 145 8.87 -19.24 -15.26
C GLN A 145 9.81 -18.52 -14.27
N ASN A 146 9.27 -17.63 -13.48
CA ASN A 146 9.97 -17.04 -12.35
C ASN A 146 10.38 -18.12 -11.33
N GLN A 147 11.52 -17.92 -10.69
CA GLN A 147 12.04 -18.89 -9.72
C GLN A 147 11.03 -19.15 -8.57
N GLY A 148 10.80 -20.41 -8.28
CA GLY A 148 9.92 -20.83 -7.17
C GLY A 148 8.47 -21.12 -7.57
N TYR A 149 8.13 -21.06 -8.89
CA TYR A 149 6.80 -21.40 -9.44
C TYR A 149 6.85 -22.55 -10.44
#